data_d22631bee7b2e993ba3a20a37a6a3eaa
#
_entry.id   d22631bee7b2e993ba3a20a37a6a3eaa
#
_cell.length_a   1.000
_cell.length_b   1.000
_cell.length_c   1.000
_cell.angle_alpha   90.00
_cell.angle_beta   90.00
_cell.angle_gamma   90.00
#
_symmetry.space_group_name_H-M   'P 1'
#
loop_
_entity.id
_entity.type
_entity.pdbx_description
1 polymer ?
#
loop_
_entity_poly.entity_id
_entity_poly.type
_entity_poly.pdbx_seq_one_letter_code
_entity_poly.pdbx_strand_id
1 'polypeptide(L)'
;MKFKEVVYNGTPVTEEHKIVKILQKEGFYWLIDSETEDACIEIIHKTIIWNSGNFYSGNWHYGIWKNGNFYGRWENGIFENGTFKGKFISGIGDPSVRV
;
A
#
# COMPACT_ATOMS: atom_id res chain seq x y z
N MET A 1 -1.87 -3.02 11.87
CA MET A 1 -2.33 -2.76 10.49
C MET A 1 -3.85 -2.65 10.49
N LYS A 2 -4.38 -1.67 9.78
CA LYS A 2 -5.83 -1.48 9.66
C LYS A 2 -6.22 -1.19 8.23
N PHE A 3 -6.85 -2.17 7.60
CA PHE A 3 -7.38 -2.01 6.25
C PHE A 3 -8.90 -1.84 6.32
N LYS A 4 -9.40 -0.86 5.60
CA LYS A 4 -10.83 -0.64 5.47
C LYS A 4 -11.45 -1.64 4.50
N GLU A 5 -10.78 -1.86 3.37
CA GLU A 5 -11.25 -2.77 2.34
C GLU A 5 -10.10 -3.27 1.48
N VAL A 6 -10.16 -4.53 1.11
CA VAL A 6 -9.27 -5.12 0.10
C VAL A 6 -10.15 -5.73 -0.99
N VAL A 7 -9.99 -5.25 -2.21
CA VAL A 7 -10.63 -5.83 -3.38
C VAL A 7 -9.69 -6.87 -3.96
N TYR A 8 -10.01 -8.14 -3.76
CA TYR A 8 -9.16 -9.25 -4.17
C TYR A 8 -9.69 -9.87 -5.45
N ASN A 9 -8.98 -9.62 -6.56
CA ASN A 9 -9.38 -10.07 -7.90
C ASN A 9 -10.86 -9.76 -8.17
N GLY A 10 -11.27 -8.53 -7.84
CA GLY A 10 -12.62 -8.05 -8.06
C GLY A 10 -13.63 -8.29 -6.94
N THR A 11 -13.25 -9.03 -5.89
CA THR A 11 -14.15 -9.33 -4.77
C THR A 11 -13.78 -8.51 -3.54
N PRO A 12 -14.69 -7.66 -3.03
CA PRO A 12 -14.41 -6.86 -1.82
C PRO A 12 -14.35 -7.75 -0.58
N VAL A 13 -13.36 -7.50 0.27
CA VAL A 13 -13.17 -8.17 1.55
C VAL A 13 -12.96 -7.11 2.61
N THR A 14 -13.76 -7.14 3.68
CA THR A 14 -13.69 -6.15 4.75
C THR A 14 -13.35 -6.75 6.12
N GLU A 15 -13.43 -8.06 6.25
CA GLU A 15 -13.09 -8.73 7.50
C GLU A 15 -11.58 -8.87 7.67
N GLU A 16 -11.05 -8.30 8.75
CA GLU A 16 -9.60 -8.20 8.96
C GLU A 16 -8.89 -9.56 8.88
N HIS A 17 -9.42 -10.61 9.50
CA HIS A 17 -8.77 -11.92 9.47
C HIS A 17 -8.71 -12.53 8.06
N LYS A 18 -9.69 -12.22 7.21
CA LYS A 18 -9.69 -12.66 5.81
C LYS A 18 -8.68 -11.85 5.01
N ILE A 19 -8.57 -10.56 5.29
CA ILE A 19 -7.57 -9.68 4.66
C ILE A 19 -6.16 -10.19 4.97
N VAL A 20 -5.89 -10.49 6.24
CA VAL A 20 -4.58 -11.01 6.64
C VAL A 20 -4.24 -12.30 5.89
N LYS A 21 -5.20 -13.22 5.78
CA LYS A 21 -4.97 -14.47 5.06
C LYS A 21 -4.66 -14.25 3.59
N ILE A 22 -5.34 -13.29 2.95
CA ILE A 22 -5.07 -12.94 1.55
C ILE A 22 -3.65 -12.39 1.41
N LEU A 23 -3.27 -11.46 2.29
CA LEU A 23 -1.93 -10.87 2.25
C LEU A 23 -0.84 -11.92 2.46
N GLN A 24 -1.05 -12.86 3.39
CA GLN A 24 -0.11 -13.97 3.61
C GLN A 24 0.00 -14.86 2.37
N LYS A 25 -1.14 -15.24 1.80
CA LYS A 25 -1.19 -16.10 0.61
C LYS A 25 -0.45 -15.47 -0.57
N GLU A 26 -0.61 -14.16 -0.75
CA GLU A 26 0.00 -13.44 -1.87
C GLU A 26 1.44 -12.97 -1.57
N GLY A 27 1.93 -13.21 -0.36
CA GLY A 27 3.30 -12.86 0.01
C GLY A 27 3.52 -11.41 0.39
N PHE A 28 2.46 -10.67 0.73
CA PHE A 28 2.55 -9.25 1.12
C PHE A 28 2.77 -9.08 2.62
N TYR A 29 3.75 -9.78 3.18
CA TYR A 29 4.06 -9.69 4.62
C TYR A 29 4.49 -8.29 5.03
N TRP A 30 5.12 -7.55 4.13
CA TRP A 30 5.54 -6.18 4.40
C TRP A 30 4.35 -5.24 4.64
N LEU A 31 3.16 -5.55 4.11
CA LEU A 31 1.94 -4.81 4.45
C LEU A 31 1.40 -5.22 5.80
N ILE A 32 1.47 -6.50 6.14
CA ILE A 32 1.02 -7.01 7.44
C ILE A 32 1.84 -6.38 8.55
N ASP A 33 3.14 -6.20 8.34
CA ASP A 33 4.07 -5.64 9.33
C ASP A 33 4.03 -4.11 9.39
N SER A 34 3.25 -3.47 8.54
CA SER A 34 3.17 -2.01 8.49
C SER A 34 2.07 -1.46 9.41
N GLU A 35 2.17 -0.16 9.73
CA GLU A 35 1.13 0.57 10.45
C GLU A 35 0.30 1.36 9.44
N THR A 36 -0.95 0.98 9.29
CA THR A 36 -1.86 1.60 8.33
C THR A 36 -3.19 1.96 8.98
N GLU A 37 -3.91 2.89 8.37
CA GLU A 37 -5.25 3.28 8.82
C GLU A 37 -6.11 3.67 7.64
N ASP A 38 -7.36 3.21 7.64
CA ASP A 38 -8.35 3.48 6.59
C ASP A 38 -7.88 3.10 5.19
N ALA A 39 -7.04 2.08 5.10
CA ALA A 39 -6.44 1.69 3.84
C ALA A 39 -7.43 0.94 2.95
N CYS A 40 -7.55 1.41 1.72
CA CYS A 40 -8.30 0.74 0.66
C CYS A 40 -7.32 0.31 -0.42
N ILE A 41 -7.19 -1.00 -0.62
CA ILE A 41 -6.25 -1.55 -1.60
C ILE A 41 -6.96 -2.52 -2.53
N GLU A 42 -6.34 -2.74 -3.69
CA GLU A 42 -6.71 -3.80 -4.61
C GLU A 42 -5.54 -4.74 -4.82
N ILE A 43 -5.84 -6.01 -5.00
CA ILE A 43 -4.86 -7.02 -5.40
C ILE A 43 -5.37 -7.66 -6.67
N ILE A 44 -4.66 -7.43 -7.77
CA ILE A 44 -5.00 -7.99 -9.09
C ILE A 44 -3.76 -8.66 -9.65
N HIS A 45 -3.85 -9.97 -9.91
CA HIS A 45 -2.72 -10.73 -10.48
C HIS A 45 -1.40 -10.45 -9.73
N LYS A 46 -1.42 -10.55 -8.41
CA LYS A 46 -0.26 -10.32 -7.54
C LYS A 46 0.29 -8.90 -7.57
N THR A 47 -0.44 -7.95 -8.15
CA THR A 47 -0.09 -6.54 -8.12
C THR A 47 -0.90 -5.86 -7.04
N ILE A 48 -0.21 -5.09 -6.19
CA ILE A 48 -0.85 -4.29 -5.16
C ILE A 48 -1.13 -2.89 -5.71
N ILE A 49 -2.36 -2.40 -5.48
CA ILE A 49 -2.76 -1.04 -5.82
C ILE A 49 -3.30 -0.40 -4.54
N TRP A 50 -2.63 0.64 -4.08
CA TRP A 50 -3.08 1.40 -2.93
C TRP A 50 -3.95 2.56 -3.41
N ASN A 51 -5.25 2.48 -3.13
CA ASN A 51 -6.21 3.49 -3.63
C ASN A 51 -6.37 4.68 -2.70
N SER A 52 -6.32 4.45 -1.39
CA SER A 52 -6.46 5.53 -0.41
C SER A 52 -6.07 5.06 0.99
N GLY A 53 -5.92 6.02 1.90
CA GLY A 53 -5.63 5.74 3.30
C GLY A 53 -4.23 6.15 3.70
N ASN A 54 -3.87 5.82 4.95
CA ASN A 54 -2.62 6.25 5.55
C ASN A 54 -1.67 5.08 5.77
N PHE A 55 -0.43 5.24 5.34
CA PHE A 55 0.68 4.32 5.60
C PHE A 55 1.64 5.04 6.54
N TYR A 56 1.55 4.76 7.85
CA TYR A 56 2.30 5.52 8.87
C TYR A 56 3.72 5.05 9.07
N SER A 57 3.96 3.75 9.04
CA SER A 57 5.30 3.22 9.22
C SER A 57 5.44 1.84 8.59
N GLY A 58 6.66 1.47 8.26
CA GLY A 58 7.00 0.21 7.62
C GLY A 58 7.67 0.44 6.28
N ASN A 59 7.85 -0.65 5.54
CA ASN A 59 8.53 -0.63 4.26
C ASN A 59 7.53 -0.95 3.15
N TRP A 60 7.41 -0.05 2.19
CA TRP A 60 6.66 -0.28 0.96
C TRP A 60 7.61 -0.89 -0.06
N HIS A 61 7.41 -2.15 -0.40
CA HIS A 61 8.36 -2.88 -1.25
C HIS A 61 8.11 -2.68 -2.74
N TYR A 62 6.85 -2.68 -3.17
CA TYR A 62 6.50 -2.49 -4.59
C TYR A 62 4.99 -2.34 -4.75
N GLY A 63 4.57 -1.92 -5.93
CA GLY A 63 3.16 -1.75 -6.26
C GLY A 63 2.86 -0.34 -6.72
N ILE A 64 1.57 -0.06 -6.90
CA ILE A 64 1.09 1.22 -7.41
C ILE A 64 0.39 1.98 -6.27
N TRP A 65 0.88 3.16 -5.98
CA TRP A 65 0.26 4.07 -5.00
C TRP A 65 -0.51 5.15 -5.73
N LYS A 66 -1.85 5.09 -5.67
CA LYS A 66 -2.70 6.04 -6.39
C LYS A 66 -3.00 7.30 -5.62
N ASN A 67 -3.21 7.18 -4.29
CA ASN A 67 -3.49 8.33 -3.46
C ASN A 67 -3.37 7.96 -1.98
N GLY A 68 -3.28 8.97 -1.12
CA GLY A 68 -3.21 8.80 0.32
C GLY A 68 -1.94 9.39 0.91
N ASN A 69 -1.73 9.16 2.20
CA ASN A 69 -0.61 9.74 2.94
C ASN A 69 0.43 8.69 3.27
N PHE A 70 1.66 8.90 2.81
CA PHE A 70 2.77 7.97 3.01
C PHE A 70 3.83 8.59 3.91
N TYR A 71 4.12 7.93 5.03
CA TYR A 71 5.13 8.38 6.01
C TYR A 71 6.25 7.35 6.23
N GLY A 72 6.18 6.19 5.60
CA GLY A 72 7.14 5.11 5.80
C GLY A 72 8.35 5.18 4.88
N ARG A 73 8.92 4.01 4.60
CA ARG A 73 10.06 3.86 3.70
C ARG A 73 9.59 3.26 2.37
N TRP A 74 9.79 4.01 1.30
CA TRP A 74 9.42 3.60 -0.04
C TRP A 74 10.62 2.96 -0.73
N GLU A 75 10.58 1.64 -0.93
CA GLU A 75 11.71 0.93 -1.53
C GLU A 75 11.61 0.83 -3.04
N ASN A 76 10.43 0.62 -3.58
CA ASN A 76 10.23 0.56 -5.02
C ASN A 76 8.73 0.69 -5.36
N GLY A 77 8.42 0.85 -6.63
CA GLY A 77 7.05 0.93 -7.12
C GLY A 77 6.73 2.26 -7.76
N ILE A 78 5.46 2.47 -8.07
CA ILE A 78 4.98 3.67 -8.76
C ILE A 78 4.18 4.53 -7.80
N PHE A 79 4.66 5.75 -7.54
CA PHE A 79 3.94 6.73 -6.74
C PHE A 79 3.25 7.71 -7.67
N GLU A 80 1.93 7.62 -7.79
CA GLU A 80 1.17 8.47 -8.73
C GLU A 80 0.73 9.80 -8.12
N ASN A 81 0.19 9.77 -6.89
CA ASN A 81 -0.34 10.97 -6.27
C ASN A 81 -0.44 10.79 -4.76
N GLY A 82 -0.67 11.90 -4.06
CA GLY A 82 -0.87 11.91 -2.62
C GLY A 82 0.20 12.69 -1.87
N THR A 83 0.18 12.59 -0.54
CA THR A 83 1.16 13.24 0.33
C THR A 83 2.27 12.27 0.67
N PHE A 84 3.51 12.68 0.45
CA PHE A 84 4.68 11.87 0.76
C PHE A 84 5.55 12.61 1.78
N LYS A 85 5.69 12.04 2.96
CA LYS A 85 6.57 12.55 4.03
C LYS A 85 7.52 11.49 4.56
N GLY A 86 7.67 10.40 3.81
CA GLY A 86 8.57 9.32 4.16
C GLY A 86 9.91 9.44 3.46
N LYS A 87 10.58 8.29 3.28
CA LYS A 87 11.86 8.20 2.60
C LYS A 87 11.71 7.44 1.29
N PHE A 88 12.05 8.08 0.19
CA PHE A 88 11.99 7.47 -1.16
C PHE A 88 13.36 6.94 -1.55
N ILE A 89 13.45 5.63 -1.78
CA ILE A 89 14.72 4.95 -2.13
C ILE A 89 14.83 4.80 -3.64
N SER A 90 13.83 4.19 -4.28
CA SER A 90 13.82 4.04 -5.73
C SER A 90 12.39 3.85 -6.23
N GLY A 91 12.21 3.81 -7.53
CA GLY A 91 10.91 3.65 -8.16
C GLY A 91 10.58 4.80 -9.10
N ILE A 92 9.30 4.86 -9.49
CA ILE A 92 8.80 5.87 -10.43
C ILE A 92 7.91 6.86 -9.68
N GLY A 93 8.01 8.14 -10.03
CA GLY A 93 7.17 9.17 -9.45
C GLY A 93 7.73 9.76 -8.16
N ASP A 94 9.05 9.79 -8.00
CA ASP A 94 9.71 10.35 -6.81
C ASP A 94 9.12 11.71 -6.44
N PRO A 95 8.45 11.82 -5.29
CA PRO A 95 7.80 13.07 -4.87
C PRO A 95 8.77 14.20 -4.57
N SER A 96 10.05 13.90 -4.31
CA SER A 96 11.05 14.91 -3.99
C SER A 96 11.43 15.76 -5.19
N VAL A 97 11.15 15.31 -6.41
CA VAL A 97 11.42 16.06 -7.64
C VAL A 97 10.18 16.70 -8.24
N ARG A 98 9.04 16.59 -7.56
CA ARG A 98 7.78 17.22 -7.99
C ARG A 98 7.73 18.63 -7.46
N VAL A 99 7.46 19.55 -8.33
CA VAL A 99 7.42 20.99 -7.99
C VAL A 99 5.99 21.47 -8.05
#